data_0830beeccc071edfc6cb2580b72d611b
#
_entry.id   0830beeccc071edfc6cb2580b72d611b
#
_cell.length_a   1.000
_cell.length_b   1.000
_cell.length_c   1.000
_cell.angle_alpha   90.00
_cell.angle_beta   90.00
_cell.angle_gamma   90.00
#
_symmetry.space_group_name_H-M   'P 1'
#
loop_
_entity.id
_entity.type
_entity.pdbx_description
1 polymer ?
#
loop_
_entity_poly.entity_id
_entity_poly.type
_entity_poly.pdbx_seq_one_letter_code
_entity_poly.pdbx_strand_id
1 'polypeptide(L)'
;KHHDGFAMYDSKSNDFNIVKASPFARDPMKELAQACKEEGLGFGFYYSHNQDWTFPGGNGGPTTTEDGKEVSFDYYFKNKCLPQVKEITTEYGDIDFVWFDTPGEMEKKYVEELVAVVRKNQPKAMISGRAGHGLGDYQSLG
;
A
#
# COMPACT_ATOMS: atom_id res chain seq x y z
N LYS A 1 1.77 1.73 -4.31
CA LYS A 1 3.23 1.69 -4.43
C LYS A 1 3.69 0.30 -4.84
N HIS A 2 4.65 0.19 -5.72
CA HIS A 2 5.29 -1.06 -6.10
C HIS A 2 6.47 -1.40 -5.16
N HIS A 3 7.24 -2.44 -5.48
CA HIS A 3 8.37 -2.91 -4.66
C HIS A 3 9.49 -1.86 -4.49
N ASP A 4 9.64 -0.96 -5.47
CA ASP A 4 10.59 0.15 -5.41
C ASP A 4 10.30 1.19 -4.31
N GLY A 5 9.12 1.10 -3.71
CA GLY A 5 8.71 1.98 -2.63
C GLY A 5 8.12 3.33 -3.07
N PHE A 6 8.11 3.63 -4.38
CA PHE A 6 7.57 4.89 -4.88
C PHE A 6 6.04 4.90 -4.88
N ALA A 7 5.44 5.89 -4.22
CA ALA A 7 3.99 6.04 -4.17
C ALA A 7 3.50 6.93 -5.32
N MET A 8 2.57 6.41 -6.13
CA MET A 8 1.93 7.15 -7.24
C MET A 8 0.76 8.04 -6.77
N TYR A 9 0.76 8.43 -5.51
CA TYR A 9 -0.24 9.29 -4.88
C TYR A 9 0.42 10.20 -3.84
N ASP A 10 -0.30 11.20 -3.35
CA ASP A 10 0.18 12.16 -2.35
C ASP A 10 0.20 11.53 -0.93
N SER A 11 1.19 10.67 -0.68
CA SER A 11 1.39 10.09 0.65
C SER A 11 1.85 11.14 1.65
N LYS A 12 1.19 11.21 2.80
CA LYS A 12 1.59 12.06 3.92
C LYS A 12 2.58 11.36 4.86
N SER A 13 2.68 10.04 4.76
CA SER A 13 3.55 9.23 5.61
C SER A 13 4.95 9.01 5.02
N ASN A 14 5.16 9.28 3.73
CA ASN A 14 6.48 9.15 3.09
C ASN A 14 6.62 10.08 1.90
N ASP A 15 7.72 10.81 1.84
CA ASP A 15 7.99 11.83 0.80
C ASP A 15 8.46 11.23 -0.54
N PHE A 16 8.80 9.94 -0.58
CA PHE A 16 9.13 9.24 -1.82
C PHE A 16 7.85 8.92 -2.61
N ASN A 17 7.27 9.96 -3.16
CA ASN A 17 6.00 9.91 -3.90
C ASN A 17 6.00 10.91 -5.07
N ILE A 18 5.05 10.73 -5.99
CA ILE A 18 4.96 11.49 -7.24
C ILE A 18 4.72 12.98 -7.03
N VAL A 19 4.09 13.37 -5.94
CA VAL A 19 3.79 14.79 -5.66
C VAL A 19 5.03 15.53 -5.17
N LYS A 20 5.79 14.91 -4.25
CA LYS A 20 6.94 15.56 -3.60
C LYS A 20 8.27 15.28 -4.29
N ALA A 21 8.45 14.08 -4.85
CA ALA A 21 9.70 13.64 -5.44
C ALA A 21 9.76 13.77 -6.97
N SER A 22 8.76 14.41 -7.59
CA SER A 22 8.76 14.65 -9.03
C SER A 22 8.22 16.05 -9.38
N PRO A 23 8.54 16.59 -10.57
CA PRO A 23 7.99 17.86 -11.04
C PRO A 23 6.50 17.79 -11.42
N PHE A 24 5.90 16.58 -11.43
CA PHE A 24 4.47 16.41 -11.71
C PHE A 24 3.59 17.14 -10.67
N ALA A 25 3.98 17.15 -9.41
CA ALA A 25 3.46 17.95 -8.30
C ALA A 25 1.93 17.90 -8.09
N ARG A 26 1.25 16.85 -8.52
CA ARG A 26 -0.16 16.61 -8.25
C ARG A 26 -0.44 15.11 -8.08
N ASP A 27 -1.61 14.75 -7.52
CA ASP A 27 -1.99 13.38 -7.21
C ASP A 27 -2.76 12.73 -8.36
N PRO A 28 -2.12 11.87 -9.18
CA PRO A 28 -2.80 11.22 -10.30
C PRO A 28 -3.86 10.21 -9.87
N MET A 29 -3.73 9.61 -8.68
CA MET A 29 -4.73 8.66 -8.18
C MET A 29 -6.01 9.38 -7.77
N LYS A 30 -5.92 10.59 -7.25
CA LYS A 30 -7.08 11.42 -6.94
C LYS A 30 -7.83 11.82 -8.21
N GLU A 31 -7.10 12.25 -9.24
CA GLU A 31 -7.67 12.58 -10.54
C GLU A 31 -8.30 11.36 -11.20
N LEU A 32 -7.63 10.20 -11.14
CA LEU A 32 -8.13 8.96 -11.72
C LEU A 32 -9.38 8.43 -10.99
N ALA A 33 -9.39 8.48 -9.65
CA ALA A 33 -10.55 8.09 -8.85
C ALA A 33 -11.78 8.94 -9.21
N GLN A 34 -11.59 10.24 -9.38
CA GLN A 34 -12.65 11.15 -9.80
C GLN A 34 -13.16 10.85 -11.22
N ALA A 35 -12.24 10.64 -12.17
CA ALA A 35 -12.60 10.28 -13.55
C ALA A 35 -13.35 8.94 -13.62
N CYS A 36 -12.90 7.93 -12.89
CA CYS A 36 -13.60 6.65 -12.80
C CYS A 36 -15.03 6.79 -12.26
N LYS A 37 -15.21 7.62 -11.23
CA LYS A 37 -16.52 7.91 -10.66
C LYS A 37 -17.45 8.58 -11.68
N GLU A 38 -16.95 9.56 -12.43
CA GLU A 38 -17.71 10.27 -13.47
C GLU A 38 -18.13 9.34 -14.62
N GLU A 39 -17.25 8.42 -15.00
CA GLU A 39 -17.49 7.45 -16.09
C GLU A 39 -18.19 6.15 -15.63
N GLY A 40 -18.51 6.01 -14.34
CA GLY A 40 -19.15 4.82 -13.80
C GLY A 40 -18.25 3.58 -13.78
N LEU A 41 -16.94 3.78 -13.70
CA LEU A 41 -15.94 2.70 -13.61
C LEU A 41 -15.53 2.44 -12.17
N GLY A 42 -15.24 1.18 -11.85
CA GLY A 42 -14.62 0.81 -10.59
C GLY A 42 -13.17 1.33 -10.47
N PHE A 43 -12.75 1.60 -9.25
CA PHE A 43 -11.39 2.08 -8.95
C PHE A 43 -10.84 1.36 -7.73
N GLY A 44 -9.54 1.08 -7.72
CA GLY A 44 -8.86 0.47 -6.59
C GLY A 44 -7.36 0.67 -6.66
N PHE A 45 -6.66 0.14 -5.65
CA PHE A 45 -5.23 0.33 -5.51
C PHE A 45 -4.46 -1.00 -5.59
N TYR A 46 -3.33 -0.97 -6.25
CA TYR A 46 -2.24 -1.91 -6.07
C TYR A 46 -1.34 -1.44 -4.92
N TYR A 47 -0.97 -2.36 -4.03
CA TYR A 47 -0.02 -2.07 -2.96
C TYR A 47 0.89 -3.26 -2.66
N SER A 48 2.19 -3.10 -2.87
CA SER A 48 3.19 -4.06 -2.42
C SER A 48 3.43 -3.88 -0.93
N HIS A 49 2.88 -4.78 -0.12
CA HIS A 49 2.87 -4.64 1.32
C HIS A 49 4.12 -5.18 2.02
N ASN A 50 4.71 -6.26 1.48
CA ASN A 50 5.90 -6.88 2.06
C ASN A 50 7.20 -6.22 1.56
N GLN A 51 7.29 -6.00 0.25
CA GLN A 51 8.51 -5.47 -0.36
C GLN A 51 8.54 -3.95 -0.38
N ASP A 52 9.69 -3.40 0.00
CA ASP A 52 10.05 -1.99 -0.20
C ASP A 52 11.57 -1.88 -0.26
N TRP A 53 12.09 -1.64 -1.46
CA TRP A 53 13.54 -1.65 -1.69
C TRP A 53 14.24 -0.37 -1.24
N THR A 54 13.50 0.64 -0.84
CA THR A 54 14.05 1.96 -0.48
C THR A 54 13.85 2.33 0.98
N PHE A 55 12.87 1.74 1.65
CA PHE A 55 12.57 2.09 3.03
C PHE A 55 13.21 1.10 4.03
N PRO A 56 13.88 1.61 5.10
CA PRO A 56 14.50 0.75 6.10
C PRO A 56 13.52 -0.23 6.73
N GLY A 57 13.89 -1.51 6.76
CA GLY A 57 13.07 -2.61 7.29
C GLY A 57 12.10 -3.23 6.29
N GLY A 58 11.85 -2.63 5.13
CA GLY A 58 11.10 -3.27 4.04
C GLY A 58 11.85 -4.46 3.46
N ASN A 59 11.12 -5.51 3.04
CA ASN A 59 11.78 -6.68 2.45
C ASN A 59 12.50 -6.28 1.13
N GLY A 60 13.77 -6.60 1.05
CA GLY A 60 14.66 -6.18 -0.04
C GLY A 60 15.24 -4.78 0.10
N GLY A 61 14.85 -4.03 1.11
CA GLY A 61 15.36 -2.69 1.41
C GLY A 61 16.53 -2.67 2.40
N PRO A 62 16.95 -1.45 2.81
CA PRO A 62 18.01 -1.27 3.82
C PRO A 62 17.62 -1.89 5.17
N THR A 63 18.62 -2.42 5.88
CA THR A 63 18.44 -2.95 7.25
C THR A 63 18.72 -1.89 8.33
N THR A 64 19.17 -0.72 7.91
CA THR A 64 19.50 0.40 8.80
C THR A 64 18.88 1.69 8.31
N THR A 65 18.56 2.59 9.23
CA THR A 65 18.19 3.97 8.95
C THR A 65 19.41 4.79 8.51
N GLU A 66 19.20 6.02 8.00
CA GLU A 66 20.30 6.91 7.56
C GLU A 66 21.29 7.24 8.68
N ASP A 67 20.86 7.29 9.93
CA ASP A 67 21.69 7.49 11.13
C ASP A 67 22.35 6.19 11.63
N GLY A 68 22.24 5.08 10.87
CA GLY A 68 22.93 3.82 11.14
C GLY A 68 22.25 2.91 12.18
N LYS A 69 21.03 3.21 12.57
CA LYS A 69 20.26 2.37 13.50
C LYS A 69 19.69 1.15 12.77
N GLU A 70 19.99 -0.06 13.27
CA GLU A 70 19.37 -1.27 12.79
C GLU A 70 17.85 -1.28 13.05
N VAL A 71 17.09 -1.74 12.05
CA VAL A 71 15.64 -1.81 12.11
C VAL A 71 15.13 -3.15 11.57
N SER A 72 13.98 -3.57 12.08
CA SER A 72 13.26 -4.76 11.62
C SER A 72 12.12 -4.40 10.66
N PHE A 73 11.45 -5.44 10.14
CA PHE A 73 10.22 -5.28 9.35
C PHE A 73 9.12 -4.49 10.08
N ASP A 74 9.02 -4.63 11.40
CA ASP A 74 8.05 -3.89 12.23
C ASP A 74 8.22 -2.37 12.10
N TYR A 75 9.46 -1.89 11.95
CA TYR A 75 9.74 -0.48 11.71
C TYR A 75 9.13 0.01 10.38
N TYR A 76 9.39 -0.69 9.28
CA TYR A 76 8.79 -0.40 7.99
C TYR A 76 7.26 -0.48 8.05
N PHE A 77 6.74 -1.55 8.65
CA PHE A 77 5.30 -1.77 8.75
C PHE A 77 4.59 -0.59 9.43
N LYS A 78 5.08 -0.18 10.59
CA LYS A 78 4.48 0.91 11.38
C LYS A 78 4.69 2.30 10.80
N ASN A 79 5.82 2.54 10.15
CA ASN A 79 6.19 3.89 9.69
C ASN A 79 5.85 4.16 8.23
N LYS A 80 5.62 3.13 7.40
CA LYS A 80 5.27 3.31 5.99
C LYS A 80 4.09 2.46 5.54
N CYS A 81 4.16 1.14 5.68
CA CYS A 81 3.17 0.23 5.10
C CYS A 81 1.76 0.47 5.65
N LEU A 82 1.59 0.37 6.95
CA LEU A 82 0.29 0.55 7.60
C LEU A 82 -0.27 1.98 7.42
N PRO A 83 0.51 3.05 7.62
CA PRO A 83 0.03 4.41 7.34
C PRO A 83 -0.40 4.60 5.88
N GLN A 84 0.34 4.09 4.90
CA GLN A 84 -0.02 4.19 3.49
C GLN A 84 -1.28 3.41 3.14
N VAL A 85 -1.49 2.23 3.69
CA VAL A 85 -2.75 1.48 3.51
C VAL A 85 -3.93 2.22 4.13
N LYS A 86 -3.75 2.89 5.27
CA LYS A 86 -4.77 3.79 5.83
C LYS A 86 -5.08 4.95 4.89
N GLU A 87 -4.07 5.59 4.31
CA GLU A 87 -4.24 6.69 3.35
C GLU A 87 -5.07 6.27 2.13
N ILE A 88 -4.70 5.20 1.44
CA ILE A 88 -5.40 4.74 0.22
C ILE A 88 -6.82 4.25 0.49
N THR A 89 -7.14 3.87 1.71
CA THR A 89 -8.48 3.41 2.10
C THR A 89 -9.37 4.51 2.69
N THR A 90 -8.83 5.72 2.93
CA THR A 90 -9.60 6.82 3.55
C THR A 90 -9.66 8.10 2.73
N GLU A 91 -8.71 8.32 1.80
CA GLU A 91 -8.55 9.64 1.15
C GLU A 91 -9.05 9.70 -0.30
N TYR A 92 -9.51 8.59 -0.87
CA TYR A 92 -9.89 8.49 -2.30
C TYR A 92 -11.36 8.15 -2.54
N GLY A 93 -12.21 8.32 -1.52
CA GLY A 93 -13.62 7.94 -1.58
C GLY A 93 -13.80 6.42 -1.54
N ASP A 94 -14.91 5.92 -2.05
CA ASP A 94 -15.18 4.50 -2.13
C ASP A 94 -14.28 3.85 -3.19
N ILE A 95 -13.61 2.77 -2.80
CA ILE A 95 -12.78 1.97 -3.70
C ILE A 95 -13.35 0.56 -3.83
N ASP A 96 -13.12 -0.09 -4.97
CA ASP A 96 -13.70 -1.40 -5.26
C ASP A 96 -12.76 -2.54 -4.91
N PHE A 97 -11.45 -2.30 -4.87
CA PHE A 97 -10.47 -3.32 -4.49
C PHE A 97 -9.17 -2.75 -3.94
N VAL A 98 -8.47 -3.58 -3.19
CA VAL A 98 -7.06 -3.42 -2.84
C VAL A 98 -6.32 -4.66 -3.31
N TRP A 99 -5.40 -4.48 -4.25
CA TRP A 99 -4.53 -5.53 -4.74
C TRP A 99 -3.23 -5.54 -3.97
N PHE A 100 -3.16 -6.32 -2.91
CA PHE A 100 -1.89 -6.66 -2.28
C PHE A 100 -1.10 -7.61 -3.15
N ASP A 101 0.23 -7.53 -3.11
CA ASP A 101 1.08 -8.33 -3.97
C ASP A 101 2.32 -8.85 -3.25
N THR A 102 2.76 -10.04 -3.67
CA THR A 102 4.00 -10.70 -3.18
C THR A 102 4.14 -10.69 -1.66
N PRO A 103 3.27 -11.42 -0.93
CA PRO A 103 3.33 -11.48 0.54
C PRO A 103 4.64 -12.11 1.04
N GLY A 104 5.26 -12.99 0.23
CA GLY A 104 6.46 -13.71 0.62
C GLY A 104 6.27 -14.41 1.98
N GLU A 105 7.24 -14.26 2.86
CA GLU A 105 7.22 -14.79 4.23
C GLU A 105 6.72 -13.77 5.27
N MET A 106 5.94 -12.78 4.84
CA MET A 106 5.37 -11.78 5.74
C MET A 106 4.55 -12.46 6.84
N GLU A 107 4.83 -12.13 8.10
CA GLU A 107 4.13 -12.73 9.22
C GLU A 107 2.62 -12.44 9.18
N LYS A 108 1.83 -13.45 9.53
CA LYS A 108 0.36 -13.40 9.49
C LYS A 108 -0.23 -12.20 10.23
N LYS A 109 0.34 -11.85 11.40
CA LYS A 109 -0.13 -10.72 12.22
C LYS A 109 -0.20 -9.39 11.47
N TYR A 110 0.78 -9.12 10.59
CA TYR A 110 0.81 -7.90 9.80
C TYR A 110 -0.25 -7.92 8.69
N VAL A 111 -0.43 -9.07 8.04
CA VAL A 111 -1.47 -9.23 7.01
C VAL A 111 -2.86 -9.09 7.63
N GLU A 112 -3.09 -9.69 8.79
CA GLU A 112 -4.36 -9.56 9.54
C GLU A 112 -4.66 -8.09 9.87
N GLU A 113 -3.67 -7.32 10.29
CA GLU A 113 -3.84 -5.89 10.60
C GLU A 113 -4.17 -5.07 9.35
N LEU A 114 -3.49 -5.32 8.22
CA LEU A 114 -3.79 -4.65 6.95
C LEU A 114 -5.20 -4.98 6.45
N VAL A 115 -5.58 -6.24 6.48
CA VAL A 115 -6.93 -6.69 6.08
C VAL A 115 -7.99 -6.06 6.97
N ALA A 116 -7.76 -6.01 8.29
CA ALA A 116 -8.68 -5.36 9.21
C ALA A 116 -8.87 -3.87 8.91
N VAL A 117 -7.80 -3.15 8.56
CA VAL A 117 -7.87 -1.74 8.15
C VAL A 117 -8.70 -1.57 6.88
N VAL A 118 -8.46 -2.39 5.85
CA VAL A 118 -9.25 -2.34 4.61
C VAL A 118 -10.72 -2.63 4.89
N ARG A 119 -11.03 -3.68 5.64
CA ARG A 119 -12.42 -4.04 5.98
C ARG A 119 -13.15 -2.95 6.74
N LYS A 120 -12.45 -2.28 7.67
CA LYS A 120 -13.03 -1.17 8.45
C LYS A 120 -13.31 0.05 7.58
N ASN A 121 -12.34 0.46 6.74
CA ASN A 121 -12.42 1.69 5.98
C ASN A 121 -13.20 1.53 4.67
N GLN A 122 -13.15 0.34 4.07
CA GLN A 122 -13.76 -0.01 2.78
C GLN A 122 -14.45 -1.38 2.86
N PRO A 123 -15.58 -1.49 3.56
CA PRO A 123 -16.21 -2.79 3.84
C PRO A 123 -16.68 -3.54 2.59
N LYS A 124 -16.86 -2.84 1.46
CA LYS A 124 -17.26 -3.43 0.18
C LYS A 124 -16.10 -3.75 -0.75
N ALA A 125 -14.89 -3.26 -0.44
CA ALA A 125 -13.74 -3.49 -1.30
C ALA A 125 -13.28 -4.94 -1.26
N MET A 126 -12.97 -5.49 -2.43
CA MET A 126 -12.36 -6.82 -2.56
C MET A 126 -10.87 -6.75 -2.25
N ILE A 127 -10.37 -7.77 -1.57
CA ILE A 127 -8.94 -7.92 -1.26
C ILE A 127 -8.40 -9.11 -2.05
N SER A 128 -7.30 -8.91 -2.79
CA SER A 128 -6.65 -9.98 -3.54
C SER A 128 -6.13 -11.11 -2.65
N GLY A 129 -6.14 -12.32 -3.14
CA GLY A 129 -5.55 -13.49 -2.47
C GLY A 129 -4.05 -13.37 -2.24
N ARG A 130 -3.38 -12.50 -3.00
CA ARG A 130 -1.96 -12.17 -2.82
C ARG A 130 -1.68 -11.32 -1.57
N ALA A 131 -2.70 -11.00 -0.76
CA ALA A 131 -2.49 -10.51 0.60
C ALA A 131 -1.71 -11.52 1.46
N GLY A 132 -1.90 -12.80 1.22
CA GLY A 132 -1.26 -13.90 1.90
C GLY A 132 -2.13 -14.55 2.96
N HIS A 133 -1.67 -15.69 3.48
CA HIS A 133 -2.31 -16.46 4.57
C HIS A 133 -3.79 -16.82 4.35
N GLY A 134 -4.26 -16.81 3.10
CA GLY A 134 -5.67 -17.10 2.79
C GLY A 134 -6.65 -15.99 3.23
N LEU A 135 -6.16 -14.78 3.49
CA LEU A 135 -6.96 -13.67 4.03
C LEU A 135 -7.61 -12.78 2.96
N GLY A 136 -7.36 -13.05 1.68
CA GLY A 136 -8.04 -12.35 0.58
C GLY A 136 -9.41 -12.93 0.26
N ASP A 137 -10.15 -12.24 -0.61
CA ASP A 137 -11.50 -12.63 -1.03
C ASP A 137 -11.53 -13.61 -2.21
N TYR A 138 -10.45 -13.65 -2.99
CA TYR A 138 -10.31 -14.51 -4.16
C TYR A 138 -8.86 -14.94 -4.35
N GLN A 139 -8.67 -16.08 -5.01
CA GLN A 139 -7.32 -16.53 -5.37
C GLN A 139 -6.88 -15.91 -6.69
N SER A 140 -5.64 -15.44 -6.72
CA SER A 140 -4.96 -15.02 -7.93
C SER A 140 -4.07 -16.18 -8.39
N LEU A 141 -4.30 -16.67 -9.61
CA LEU A 141 -3.46 -17.68 -10.25
C LEU A 141 -2.31 -16.95 -10.98
N GLY A 142 -1.08 -17.17 -10.53
CA GLY A 142 0.11 -16.56 -11.12
C GLY A 142 1.20 -16.31 -10.12
#